data_6a18bfbb9a64032cb3b0ad4ee7b002c6
#
_entry.id   6a18bfbb9a64032cb3b0ad4ee7b002c6
#
_cell.length_a   1.000
_cell.length_b   1.000
_cell.length_c   1.000
_cell.angle_alpha   90.00
_cell.angle_beta   90.00
_cell.angle_gamma   90.00
#
_symmetry.space_group_name_H-M   'P 1'
#
loop_
_entity.id
_entity.type
_entity.pdbx_description
1 polymer ?
#
loop_
_entity_poly.entity_id
_entity_poly.type
_entity_poly.pdbx_seq_one_letter_code
_entity_poly.pdbx_strand_id
1 'polypeptide(L)'
;MKGLFWKEWSILTRSYKQIVLFLVVIYGLLGIAMGQTTMAYALQVVFSIMVTSTIAFDENSHWDAYARTLPVTPGQIVGCKYLFGLGGLAAGTVLTALIVALSNLLDKPLLIYHMVDKVGAVDLAAVLLVCGSLSLLFVGLILPLSYCFNSARARSSIFLVFGAFGLLIGAVVAALPDRVRGTAFAFLNSPDEVILPWLAAAFAVMLALYGVSYKICVEIYAKKEY
;
A
#
# COMPACT_ATOMS: atom_id res chain seq x y z
N MET A 1 -12.24 11.30 17.72
CA MET A 1 -12.05 10.76 16.35
C MET A 1 -11.87 11.86 15.31
N LYS A 2 -12.80 12.84 15.14
CA LYS A 2 -12.67 13.89 14.10
C LYS A 2 -11.36 14.71 14.22
N GLY A 3 -10.96 15.11 15.42
CA GLY A 3 -9.74 15.89 15.64
C GLY A 3 -8.46 15.12 15.30
N LEU A 4 -8.40 13.81 15.63
CA LEU A 4 -7.27 12.96 15.27
C LEU A 4 -7.14 12.80 13.75
N PHE A 5 -8.26 12.58 13.07
CA PHE A 5 -8.26 12.47 11.61
C PHE A 5 -7.86 13.81 10.94
N TRP A 6 -8.36 14.93 11.45
CA TRP A 6 -8.01 16.25 10.96
C TRP A 6 -6.53 16.58 11.16
N LYS A 7 -5.93 16.12 12.26
CA LYS A 7 -4.48 16.22 12.50
C LYS A 7 -3.69 15.47 11.42
N GLU A 8 -4.02 14.18 11.15
CA GLU A 8 -3.34 13.40 10.12
C GLU A 8 -3.46 14.04 8.74
N TRP A 9 -4.66 14.49 8.40
CA TRP A 9 -4.93 15.21 7.15
C TRP A 9 -4.13 16.52 7.06
N SER A 10 -4.04 17.26 8.15
CA SER A 10 -3.29 18.52 8.20
C SER A 10 -1.79 18.31 8.03
N ILE A 11 -1.22 17.24 8.59
CA ILE A 11 0.19 16.87 8.41
C ILE A 11 0.45 16.59 6.92
N LEU A 12 -0.40 15.79 6.26
CA LEU A 12 -0.23 15.50 4.85
C LEU A 12 -0.36 16.74 3.97
N THR A 13 -1.39 17.54 4.19
CA THR A 13 -1.65 18.70 3.32
C THR A 13 -0.67 19.84 3.55
N ARG A 14 -0.08 19.98 4.73
CA ARG A 14 0.90 21.05 5.01
C ARG A 14 2.34 20.63 4.71
N SER A 15 2.75 19.44 5.19
CA SER A 15 4.14 19.02 5.12
C SER A 15 4.45 18.23 3.83
N TYR A 16 3.49 17.52 3.27
CA TYR A 16 3.71 16.61 2.13
C TYR A 16 2.99 17.03 0.85
N LYS A 17 2.24 18.15 0.85
CA LYS A 17 1.47 18.61 -0.32
C LYS A 17 2.29 18.66 -1.60
N GLN A 18 3.50 19.23 -1.54
CA GLN A 18 4.37 19.38 -2.70
C GLN A 18 4.86 18.02 -3.21
N ILE A 19 5.22 17.11 -2.29
CA ILE A 19 5.68 15.76 -2.63
C ILE A 19 4.54 14.96 -3.24
N VAL A 20 3.34 15.02 -2.67
CA VAL A 20 2.14 14.34 -3.19
C VAL A 20 1.82 14.84 -4.59
N LEU A 21 1.78 16.16 -4.77
CA LEU A 21 1.50 16.76 -6.08
C LEU A 21 2.56 16.35 -7.11
N PHE A 22 3.82 16.40 -6.74
CA PHE A 22 4.94 16.00 -7.59
C PHE A 22 4.85 14.52 -8.01
N LEU A 23 4.54 13.63 -7.06
CA LEU A 23 4.36 12.20 -7.35
C LEU A 23 3.17 11.95 -8.30
N VAL A 24 2.03 12.56 -8.03
CA VAL A 24 0.83 12.43 -8.90
C VAL A 24 1.12 12.93 -10.31
N VAL A 25 1.79 14.08 -10.44
CA VAL A 25 2.13 14.66 -11.73
C VAL A 25 3.14 13.76 -12.46
N ILE A 26 4.22 13.35 -11.81
CA ILE A 26 5.25 12.52 -12.47
C ILE A 26 4.71 11.15 -12.85
N TYR A 27 4.12 10.41 -11.93
CA TYR A 27 3.60 9.07 -12.23
C TYR A 27 2.42 9.13 -13.20
N GLY A 28 1.59 10.18 -13.12
CA GLY A 28 0.52 10.42 -14.07
C GLY A 28 1.04 10.73 -15.47
N LEU A 29 1.97 11.69 -15.59
CA LEU A 29 2.57 12.05 -16.88
C LEU A 29 3.36 10.90 -17.50
N LEU A 30 4.17 10.18 -16.70
CA LEU A 30 4.91 9.03 -17.20
C LEU A 30 3.96 7.90 -17.62
N GLY A 31 2.90 7.64 -16.85
CA GLY A 31 1.89 6.64 -17.21
C GLY A 31 1.22 6.95 -18.55
N ILE A 32 0.84 8.21 -18.76
CA ILE A 32 0.18 8.65 -20.00
C ILE A 32 1.19 8.77 -21.15
N ALA A 33 2.35 9.41 -20.92
CA ALA A 33 3.30 9.73 -21.96
C ALA A 33 4.03 8.50 -22.52
N MET A 34 4.35 7.54 -21.65
CA MET A 34 5.03 6.30 -22.04
C MET A 34 4.04 5.17 -22.36
N GLY A 35 2.75 5.37 -22.10
CA GLY A 35 1.74 4.35 -22.22
C GLY A 35 1.95 3.15 -21.27
N GLN A 36 2.86 3.28 -20.32
CA GLN A 36 3.14 2.25 -19.32
C GLN A 36 2.27 2.49 -18.09
N THR A 37 1.11 1.90 -18.09
CA THR A 37 0.17 1.92 -16.94
C THR A 37 0.80 1.40 -15.65
N THR A 38 1.88 0.61 -15.74
CA THR A 38 2.67 0.12 -14.61
C THR A 38 3.11 1.24 -13.66
N MET A 39 3.44 2.42 -14.20
CA MET A 39 3.81 3.58 -13.37
C MET A 39 2.62 4.13 -12.58
N ALA A 40 1.40 4.06 -13.13
CA ALA A 40 0.20 4.49 -12.44
C ALA A 40 -0.12 3.60 -11.23
N TYR A 41 0.13 2.29 -11.32
CA TYR A 41 -0.10 1.36 -10.19
C TYR A 41 0.81 1.65 -8.98
N ALA A 42 2.00 2.22 -9.21
CA ALA A 42 2.86 2.64 -8.13
C ALA A 42 2.21 3.69 -7.22
N LEU A 43 1.32 4.54 -7.74
CA LEU A 43 0.59 5.53 -6.95
C LEU A 43 -0.26 4.88 -5.85
N GLN A 44 -0.93 3.78 -6.15
CA GLN A 44 -1.75 3.06 -5.15
C GLN A 44 -0.90 2.65 -3.94
N VAL A 45 0.28 2.09 -4.20
CA VAL A 45 1.22 1.66 -3.15
C VAL A 45 1.76 2.87 -2.39
N VAL A 46 2.20 3.91 -3.09
CA VAL A 46 2.77 5.12 -2.50
C VAL A 46 1.77 5.83 -1.58
N PHE A 47 0.52 5.99 -2.01
CA PHE A 47 -0.52 6.62 -1.20
C PHE A 47 -0.83 5.81 0.07
N SER A 48 -0.83 4.48 -0.01
CA SER A 48 -1.05 3.61 1.15
C SER A 48 0.08 3.76 2.17
N ILE A 49 1.34 3.84 1.70
CA ILE A 49 2.52 3.93 2.56
C ILE A 49 2.67 5.32 3.21
N MET A 50 2.00 6.34 2.70
CA MET A 50 2.10 7.70 3.24
C MET A 50 1.74 7.80 4.73
N VAL A 51 0.93 6.88 5.26
CA VAL A 51 0.63 6.81 6.69
C VAL A 51 1.90 6.65 7.54
N THR A 52 2.94 6.00 7.03
CA THR A 52 4.20 5.81 7.75
C THR A 52 4.95 7.13 7.97
N SER A 53 4.77 8.08 7.07
CA SER A 53 5.35 9.41 7.20
C SER A 53 4.72 10.20 8.34
N THR A 54 3.42 10.01 8.60
CA THR A 54 2.74 10.65 9.72
C THR A 54 3.19 10.10 11.07
N ILE A 55 3.58 8.81 11.13
CA ILE A 55 4.16 8.22 12.35
C ILE A 55 5.53 8.83 12.64
N ALA A 56 6.39 8.95 11.62
CA ALA A 56 7.69 9.58 11.79
C ALA A 56 7.57 11.04 12.26
N PHE A 57 6.54 11.76 11.79
CA PHE A 57 6.24 13.10 12.23
C PHE A 57 5.80 13.14 13.71
N ASP A 58 4.97 12.18 14.12
CA ASP A 58 4.50 12.05 15.50
C ASP A 58 5.67 11.75 16.47
N GLU A 59 6.62 10.89 16.07
CA GLU A 59 7.83 10.63 16.86
C GLU A 59 8.68 11.90 17.03
N ASN A 60 8.95 12.60 15.94
CA ASN A 60 9.78 13.79 15.96
C ASN A 60 9.15 14.94 16.78
N SER A 61 7.83 15.01 16.82
CA SER A 61 7.09 16.03 17.59
C SER A 61 6.73 15.59 19.02
N HIS A 62 7.18 14.41 19.46
CA HIS A 62 6.79 13.80 20.76
C HIS A 62 5.27 13.77 20.98
N TRP A 63 4.51 13.60 19.89
CA TRP A 63 3.05 13.58 19.90
C TRP A 63 2.48 12.53 20.87
N ASP A 64 3.12 11.39 20.99
CA ASP A 64 2.66 10.28 21.83
C ASP A 64 2.54 10.69 23.31
N ALA A 65 3.47 11.51 23.83
CA ALA A 65 3.40 12.05 25.19
C ALA A 65 2.20 12.97 25.37
N TYR A 66 1.97 13.85 24.40
CA TYR A 66 0.82 14.76 24.41
C TYR A 66 -0.51 14.02 24.24
N ALA A 67 -0.58 13.03 23.34
CA ALA A 67 -1.79 12.29 23.06
C ALA A 67 -2.36 11.58 24.31
N ARG A 68 -1.52 11.21 25.27
CA ARG A 68 -1.92 10.59 26.55
C ARG A 68 -2.60 11.56 27.52
N THR A 69 -2.37 12.85 27.40
CA THR A 69 -3.06 13.87 28.20
C THR A 69 -4.48 14.16 27.68
N LEU A 70 -4.80 13.68 26.48
CA LEU A 70 -6.11 13.86 25.86
C LEU A 70 -7.07 12.74 26.29
N PRO A 71 -8.38 13.02 26.35
CA PRO A 71 -9.40 12.02 26.67
C PRO A 71 -9.67 11.10 25.46
N VAL A 72 -8.63 10.41 24.97
CA VAL A 72 -8.68 9.50 23.83
C VAL A 72 -8.13 8.14 24.22
N THR A 73 -8.75 7.07 23.69
CA THR A 73 -8.30 5.70 23.97
C THR A 73 -7.16 5.30 23.01
N PRO A 74 -6.27 4.35 23.45
CA PRO A 74 -5.24 3.80 22.57
C PRO A 74 -5.78 3.28 21.23
N GLY A 75 -6.94 2.61 21.27
CA GLY A 75 -7.62 2.12 20.06
C GLY A 75 -8.05 3.24 19.11
N GLN A 76 -8.40 4.42 19.63
CA GLN A 76 -8.76 5.56 18.77
C GLN A 76 -7.55 6.17 18.08
N ILE A 77 -6.40 6.23 18.76
CA ILE A 77 -5.16 6.76 18.20
C ILE A 77 -4.64 5.84 17.09
N VAL A 78 -4.50 4.56 17.39
CA VAL A 78 -4.04 3.55 16.43
C VAL A 78 -5.05 3.40 15.29
N GLY A 79 -6.36 3.34 15.62
CA GLY A 79 -7.44 3.20 14.64
C GLY A 79 -7.47 4.33 13.62
N CYS A 80 -7.15 5.56 14.03
CA CYS A 80 -7.03 6.68 13.09
C CYS A 80 -5.93 6.43 12.04
N LYS A 81 -4.77 5.88 12.43
CA LYS A 81 -3.67 5.55 11.51
C LYS A 81 -4.06 4.44 10.52
N TYR A 82 -4.72 3.40 11.02
CA TYR A 82 -5.22 2.31 10.17
C TYR A 82 -6.28 2.79 9.17
N LEU A 83 -7.24 3.59 9.61
CA LEU A 83 -8.24 4.20 8.71
C LEU A 83 -7.59 5.13 7.69
N PHE A 84 -6.54 5.83 8.11
CA PHE A 84 -5.80 6.73 7.22
C PHE A 84 -5.03 5.96 6.14
N GLY A 85 -4.45 4.80 6.49
CA GLY A 85 -3.83 3.87 5.53
C GLY A 85 -4.83 3.32 4.51
N LEU A 86 -6.04 2.92 4.96
CA LEU A 86 -7.12 2.51 4.07
C LEU A 86 -7.61 3.66 3.18
N GLY A 87 -7.70 4.87 3.73
CA GLY A 87 -8.03 6.06 2.96
C GLY A 87 -7.01 6.36 1.86
N GLY A 88 -5.71 6.19 2.17
CA GLY A 88 -4.63 6.29 1.20
C GLY A 88 -4.74 5.23 0.10
N LEU A 89 -5.01 3.97 0.48
CA LEU A 89 -5.26 2.89 -0.48
C LEU A 89 -6.42 3.23 -1.43
N ALA A 90 -7.56 3.67 -0.89
CA ALA A 90 -8.72 4.03 -1.69
C ALA A 90 -8.43 5.23 -2.62
N ALA A 91 -7.77 6.27 -2.12
CA ALA A 91 -7.38 7.42 -2.91
C ALA A 91 -6.40 7.03 -4.04
N GLY A 92 -5.40 6.22 -3.73
CA GLY A 92 -4.45 5.69 -4.71
C GLY A 92 -5.13 4.84 -5.78
N THR A 93 -6.07 3.96 -5.38
CA THR A 93 -6.85 3.14 -6.32
C THR A 93 -7.67 4.00 -7.29
N VAL A 94 -8.38 5.01 -6.77
CA VAL A 94 -9.18 5.93 -7.60
C VAL A 94 -8.28 6.71 -8.58
N LEU A 95 -7.17 7.26 -8.09
CA LEU A 95 -6.23 8.00 -8.93
C LEU A 95 -5.62 7.11 -10.03
N THR A 96 -5.20 5.90 -9.69
CA THR A 96 -4.66 4.94 -10.66
C THR A 96 -5.71 4.59 -11.72
N ALA A 97 -6.95 4.29 -11.29
CA ALA A 97 -8.03 3.98 -12.22
C ALA A 97 -8.33 5.15 -13.17
N LEU A 98 -8.31 6.39 -12.67
CA LEU A 98 -8.51 7.60 -13.48
C LEU A 98 -7.39 7.78 -14.51
N ILE A 99 -6.12 7.58 -14.10
CA ILE A 99 -4.97 7.71 -15.02
C ILE A 99 -5.03 6.65 -16.12
N VAL A 100 -5.34 5.40 -15.77
CA VAL A 100 -5.49 4.31 -16.74
C VAL A 100 -6.67 4.57 -17.69
N ALA A 101 -7.80 5.03 -17.16
CA ALA A 101 -8.95 5.41 -17.99
C ALA A 101 -8.58 6.54 -18.97
N LEU A 102 -7.85 7.56 -18.50
CA LEU A 102 -7.38 8.66 -19.33
C LEU A 102 -6.37 8.17 -20.38
N SER A 103 -5.45 7.28 -20.01
CA SER A 103 -4.51 6.65 -20.94
C SER A 103 -5.23 5.84 -22.04
N ASN A 104 -6.28 5.12 -21.69
CA ASN A 104 -7.09 4.35 -22.65
C ASN A 104 -7.90 5.23 -23.61
N LEU A 105 -8.23 6.48 -23.21
CA LEU A 105 -8.90 7.46 -24.08
C LEU A 105 -7.95 8.09 -25.09
N LEU A 106 -6.65 8.12 -24.79
CA LEU A 106 -5.64 8.64 -25.70
C LEU A 106 -5.22 7.50 -26.64
N ASP A 107 -5.65 7.53 -27.90
CA ASP A 107 -5.40 6.48 -28.88
C ASP A 107 -3.91 6.27 -29.24
N LYS A 108 -3.04 7.21 -28.84
CA LYS A 108 -1.58 7.12 -29.09
C LYS A 108 -0.80 7.69 -27.91
N PRO A 109 0.20 6.96 -27.37
CA PRO A 109 1.10 7.52 -26.37
C PRO A 109 1.95 8.62 -26.99
N LEU A 110 2.21 9.67 -26.22
CA LEU A 110 2.87 10.88 -26.69
C LEU A 110 4.34 10.65 -27.09
N LEU A 111 5.03 9.68 -26.48
CA LEU A 111 6.49 9.51 -26.59
C LEU A 111 6.95 8.15 -27.14
N ILE A 112 6.20 7.07 -26.96
CA ILE A 112 6.64 5.73 -27.38
C ILE A 112 5.55 5.08 -28.23
N TYR A 113 5.85 4.94 -29.53
CA TYR A 113 4.88 4.64 -30.58
C TYR A 113 4.43 3.16 -30.69
N HIS A 114 5.00 2.20 -29.97
CA HIS A 114 4.87 0.80 -30.39
C HIS A 114 4.43 -0.25 -29.38
N MET A 115 4.09 0.06 -28.13
CA MET A 115 3.81 -1.01 -27.13
C MET A 115 2.70 -0.71 -26.13
N VAL A 116 1.55 -0.17 -26.57
CA VAL A 116 0.47 0.02 -25.62
C VAL A 116 -0.78 -0.70 -26.08
N ASP A 117 -0.96 -1.88 -25.54
CA ASP A 117 -2.26 -2.52 -25.55
C ASP A 117 -3.19 -1.80 -24.56
N LYS A 118 -4.43 -1.56 -24.98
CA LYS A 118 -5.46 -0.99 -24.10
C LYS A 118 -5.67 -1.93 -22.93
N VAL A 119 -5.57 -1.40 -21.71
CA VAL A 119 -5.79 -2.20 -20.50
C VAL A 119 -7.27 -2.49 -20.37
N GLY A 120 -7.61 -3.77 -20.36
CA GLY A 120 -8.97 -4.24 -20.12
C GLY A 120 -9.45 -3.93 -18.69
N ALA A 121 -10.75 -3.87 -18.51
CA ALA A 121 -11.32 -3.64 -17.17
C ALA A 121 -10.97 -4.77 -16.19
N VAL A 122 -10.85 -6.00 -16.69
CA VAL A 122 -10.50 -7.19 -15.90
C VAL A 122 -9.03 -7.14 -15.48
N ASP A 123 -8.13 -6.80 -16.43
CA ASP A 123 -6.70 -6.65 -16.19
C ASP A 123 -6.42 -5.53 -15.17
N LEU A 124 -7.13 -4.40 -15.34
CA LEU A 124 -7.07 -3.29 -14.40
C LEU A 124 -7.48 -3.75 -12.98
N ALA A 125 -8.61 -4.46 -12.86
CA ALA A 125 -9.09 -4.96 -11.58
C ALA A 125 -8.10 -5.95 -10.95
N ALA A 126 -7.53 -6.87 -11.73
CA ALA A 126 -6.54 -7.84 -11.27
C ALA A 126 -5.30 -7.14 -10.68
N VAL A 127 -4.73 -6.17 -11.40
CA VAL A 127 -3.54 -5.46 -10.93
C VAL A 127 -3.86 -4.58 -9.70
N LEU A 128 -5.01 -3.91 -9.67
CA LEU A 128 -5.43 -3.13 -8.49
C LEU A 128 -5.59 -4.01 -7.24
N LEU A 129 -6.11 -5.23 -7.39
CA LEU A 129 -6.21 -6.19 -6.28
C LEU A 129 -4.84 -6.67 -5.80
N VAL A 130 -3.91 -6.94 -6.71
CA VAL A 130 -2.53 -7.34 -6.36
C VAL A 130 -1.82 -6.20 -5.64
N CYS A 131 -1.81 -5.00 -6.22
CA CYS A 131 -1.17 -3.83 -5.61
C CYS A 131 -1.83 -3.45 -4.27
N GLY A 132 -3.16 -3.59 -4.18
CA GLY A 132 -3.90 -3.39 -2.95
C GLY A 132 -3.52 -4.38 -1.85
N SER A 133 -3.39 -5.66 -2.20
CA SER A 133 -2.97 -6.72 -1.27
C SER A 133 -1.55 -6.47 -0.74
N LEU A 134 -0.62 -6.11 -1.62
CA LEU A 134 0.75 -5.74 -1.24
C LEU A 134 0.78 -4.51 -0.33
N SER A 135 -0.03 -3.51 -0.63
CA SER A 135 -0.14 -2.30 0.18
C SER A 135 -0.67 -2.59 1.58
N LEU A 136 -1.72 -3.41 1.70
CA LEU A 136 -2.28 -3.82 2.99
C LEU A 136 -1.27 -4.61 3.82
N LEU A 137 -0.55 -5.54 3.18
CA LEU A 137 0.50 -6.32 3.83
C LEU A 137 1.62 -5.40 4.33
N PHE A 138 2.08 -4.48 3.49
CA PHE A 138 3.15 -3.55 3.86
C PHE A 138 2.74 -2.66 5.04
N VAL A 139 1.59 -1.99 4.94
CA VAL A 139 1.10 -1.09 6.00
C VAL A 139 0.77 -1.88 7.27
N GLY A 140 0.17 -3.07 7.13
CA GLY A 140 -0.15 -3.95 8.25
C GLY A 140 1.07 -4.45 9.01
N LEU A 141 2.23 -4.57 8.38
CA LEU A 141 3.49 -4.94 9.04
C LEU A 141 4.23 -3.73 9.60
N ILE A 142 4.30 -2.63 8.86
CA ILE A 142 5.10 -1.48 9.28
C ILE A 142 4.50 -0.74 10.48
N LEU A 143 3.16 -0.71 10.59
CA LEU A 143 2.49 -0.03 11.70
C LEU A 143 2.87 -0.64 13.07
N PRO A 144 2.68 -1.94 13.34
CA PRO A 144 3.09 -2.52 14.63
C PRO A 144 4.60 -2.44 14.85
N LEU A 145 5.42 -2.61 13.80
CA LEU A 145 6.87 -2.45 13.92
C LEU A 145 7.27 -1.02 14.31
N SER A 146 6.59 -0.01 13.77
CA SER A 146 6.85 1.40 14.11
C SER A 146 6.48 1.73 15.56
N TYR A 147 5.50 1.05 16.13
CA TYR A 147 5.15 1.22 17.54
C TYR A 147 6.06 0.42 18.49
N CYS A 148 6.61 -0.73 18.04
CA CYS A 148 7.62 -1.49 18.78
C CYS A 148 8.99 -0.82 18.75
N PHE A 149 9.39 -0.32 17.59
CA PHE A 149 10.71 0.29 17.34
C PHE A 149 10.49 1.74 16.89
N ASN A 150 11.58 2.53 16.82
CA ASN A 150 11.47 3.85 16.18
C ASN A 150 11.18 3.70 14.69
N SER A 151 10.49 4.68 14.08
CA SER A 151 10.09 4.66 12.67
C SER A 151 11.27 4.41 11.71
N ALA A 152 12.47 4.88 12.05
CA ALA A 152 13.67 4.64 11.26
C ALA A 152 14.10 3.16 11.30
N ARG A 153 14.08 2.52 12.48
CA ARG A 153 14.40 1.09 12.66
C ARG A 153 13.30 0.21 12.07
N ALA A 154 12.05 0.60 12.19
CA ALA A 154 10.93 -0.12 11.59
C ALA A 154 11.07 -0.21 10.07
N ARG A 155 11.47 0.89 9.40
CA ARG A 155 11.70 0.88 7.94
C ARG A 155 12.83 -0.05 7.53
N SER A 156 13.96 -0.05 8.23
CA SER A 156 15.06 -0.97 7.92
C SER A 156 14.69 -2.42 8.21
N SER A 157 13.96 -2.69 9.30
CA SER A 157 13.49 -4.04 9.65
C SER A 157 12.53 -4.59 8.60
N ILE A 158 11.67 -3.76 8.00
CA ILE A 158 10.72 -4.23 6.99
C ILE A 158 11.43 -4.69 5.71
N PHE A 159 12.52 -4.01 5.30
CA PHE A 159 13.33 -4.48 4.17
C PHE A 159 13.96 -5.84 4.45
N LEU A 160 14.43 -6.08 5.69
CA LEU A 160 14.94 -7.39 6.09
C LEU A 160 13.84 -8.47 6.07
N VAL A 161 12.64 -8.15 6.58
CA VAL A 161 11.50 -9.08 6.57
C VAL A 161 11.09 -9.42 5.14
N PHE A 162 10.93 -8.42 4.26
CA PHE A 162 10.58 -8.67 2.87
C PHE A 162 11.70 -9.40 2.11
N GLY A 163 12.96 -9.07 2.36
CA GLY A 163 14.12 -9.75 1.80
C GLY A 163 14.18 -11.23 2.22
N ALA A 164 14.03 -11.50 3.51
CA ALA A 164 14.00 -12.86 4.05
C ALA A 164 12.80 -13.66 3.51
N PHE A 165 11.62 -13.04 3.44
CA PHE A 165 10.41 -13.67 2.89
C PHE A 165 10.54 -13.95 1.40
N GLY A 166 11.11 -13.03 0.62
CA GLY A 166 11.42 -13.23 -0.80
C GLY A 166 12.41 -14.38 -1.04
N LEU A 167 13.47 -14.45 -0.23
CA LEU A 167 14.44 -15.55 -0.27
C LEU A 167 13.78 -16.90 0.10
N LEU A 168 12.91 -16.91 1.11
CA LEU A 168 12.20 -18.10 1.54
C LEU A 168 11.23 -18.59 0.45
N ILE A 169 10.44 -17.70 -0.15
CA ILE A 169 9.59 -18.04 -1.29
C ILE A 169 10.43 -18.55 -2.46
N GLY A 170 11.52 -17.88 -2.79
CA GLY A 170 12.45 -18.29 -3.85
C GLY A 170 13.00 -19.69 -3.61
N ALA A 171 13.43 -20.00 -2.38
CA ALA A 171 13.92 -21.29 -1.98
C ALA A 171 12.82 -22.38 -2.05
N VAL A 172 11.61 -22.08 -1.59
CA VAL A 172 10.47 -23.00 -1.68
C VAL A 172 10.13 -23.29 -3.14
N VAL A 173 10.03 -22.26 -3.99
CA VAL A 173 9.75 -22.43 -5.43
C VAL A 173 10.86 -23.22 -6.11
N ALA A 174 12.14 -23.00 -5.74
CA ALA A 174 13.26 -23.77 -6.27
C ALA A 174 13.24 -25.24 -5.85
N ALA A 175 12.74 -25.53 -4.64
CA ALA A 175 12.64 -26.91 -4.12
C ALA A 175 11.42 -27.68 -4.65
N LEU A 176 10.44 -26.99 -5.27
CA LEU A 176 9.26 -27.65 -5.82
C LEU A 176 9.62 -28.52 -7.04
N PRO A 177 9.02 -29.72 -7.17
CA PRO A 177 9.14 -30.54 -8.37
C PRO A 177 8.72 -29.77 -9.64
N ASP A 178 9.38 -30.02 -10.76
CA ASP A 178 9.13 -29.29 -12.02
C ASP A 178 7.67 -29.37 -12.47
N ARG A 179 6.99 -30.48 -12.20
CA ARG A 179 5.56 -30.64 -12.50
C ARG A 179 4.69 -29.64 -11.72
N VAL A 180 4.94 -29.50 -10.42
CA VAL A 180 4.19 -28.57 -9.55
C VAL A 180 4.50 -27.14 -9.93
N ARG A 181 5.78 -26.84 -10.20
CA ARG A 181 6.22 -25.54 -10.67
C ARG A 181 5.55 -25.18 -11.99
N GLY A 182 5.53 -26.12 -12.96
CA GLY A 182 4.88 -25.92 -14.26
C GLY A 182 3.37 -25.65 -14.13
N THR A 183 2.66 -26.39 -13.28
CA THR A 183 1.22 -26.16 -13.04
C THR A 183 0.95 -24.82 -12.35
N ALA A 184 1.80 -24.41 -11.40
CA ALA A 184 1.70 -23.12 -10.73
C ALA A 184 1.93 -21.95 -11.71
N PHE A 185 2.95 -22.05 -12.58
CA PHE A 185 3.19 -21.05 -13.61
C PHE A 185 2.09 -21.03 -14.68
N ALA A 186 1.56 -22.19 -15.07
CA ALA A 186 0.42 -22.28 -15.99
C ALA A 186 -0.83 -21.62 -15.39
N PHE A 187 -1.07 -21.80 -14.09
CA PHE A 187 -2.16 -21.11 -13.39
C PHE A 187 -1.96 -19.59 -13.35
N LEU A 188 -0.75 -19.13 -13.05
CA LEU A 188 -0.44 -17.68 -13.03
C LEU A 188 -0.52 -17.03 -14.42
N ASN A 189 -0.35 -17.81 -15.48
CA ASN A 189 -0.50 -17.36 -16.88
C ASN A 189 -1.91 -17.63 -17.44
N SER A 190 -2.86 -18.06 -16.59
CA SER A 190 -4.26 -18.22 -17.01
C SER A 190 -4.91 -16.87 -17.30
N PRO A 191 -5.98 -16.80 -18.11
CA PRO A 191 -6.71 -15.57 -18.35
C PRO A 191 -7.13 -14.89 -17.03
N ASP A 192 -7.05 -13.58 -16.98
CA ASP A 192 -7.32 -12.78 -15.76
C ASP A 192 -8.72 -13.03 -15.20
N GLU A 193 -9.68 -13.38 -16.04
CA GLU A 193 -11.04 -13.76 -15.63
C GLU A 193 -11.07 -14.97 -14.68
N VAL A 194 -10.16 -15.93 -14.86
CA VAL A 194 -10.05 -17.13 -14.02
C VAL A 194 -9.33 -16.81 -12.71
N ILE A 195 -8.36 -15.91 -12.77
CA ILE A 195 -7.53 -15.55 -11.61
C ILE A 195 -8.24 -14.53 -10.71
N LEU A 196 -9.08 -13.67 -11.26
CA LEU A 196 -9.75 -12.59 -10.56
C LEU A 196 -10.45 -13.00 -9.24
N PRO A 197 -11.25 -14.08 -9.18
CA PRO A 197 -11.89 -14.51 -7.93
C PRO A 197 -10.88 -14.92 -6.86
N TRP A 198 -9.75 -15.52 -7.27
CA TRP A 198 -8.66 -15.88 -6.35
C TRP A 198 -7.92 -14.67 -5.83
N LEU A 199 -7.71 -13.65 -6.67
CA LEU A 199 -7.13 -12.38 -6.25
C LEU A 199 -8.06 -11.62 -5.29
N ALA A 200 -9.36 -11.64 -5.55
CA ALA A 200 -10.36 -11.06 -4.65
C ALA A 200 -10.38 -11.77 -3.28
N ALA A 201 -10.30 -13.11 -3.28
CA ALA A 201 -10.19 -13.89 -2.05
C ALA A 201 -8.88 -13.56 -1.29
N ALA A 202 -7.75 -13.48 -2.00
CA ALA A 202 -6.47 -13.08 -1.41
C ALA A 202 -6.54 -11.67 -0.80
N PHE A 203 -7.15 -10.72 -1.50
CA PHE A 203 -7.35 -9.36 -1.00
C PHE A 203 -8.22 -9.35 0.27
N ALA A 204 -9.30 -10.16 0.32
CA ALA A 204 -10.13 -10.28 1.50
C ALA A 204 -9.37 -10.87 2.71
N VAL A 205 -8.51 -11.86 2.47
CA VAL A 205 -7.61 -12.41 3.51
C VAL A 205 -6.63 -11.34 4.00
N MET A 206 -6.03 -10.57 3.10
CA MET A 206 -5.12 -9.48 3.48
C MET A 206 -5.83 -8.39 4.29
N LEU A 207 -7.09 -8.09 3.97
CA LEU A 207 -7.91 -7.16 4.74
C LEU A 207 -8.20 -7.70 6.15
N ALA A 208 -8.47 -8.99 6.29
CA ALA A 208 -8.64 -9.65 7.59
C ALA A 208 -7.35 -9.61 8.42
N LEU A 209 -6.20 -9.91 7.81
CA LEU A 209 -4.88 -9.81 8.45
C LEU A 209 -4.55 -8.38 8.88
N TYR A 210 -4.94 -7.40 8.08
CA TYR A 210 -4.84 -5.98 8.44
C TYR A 210 -5.64 -5.64 9.70
N GLY A 211 -6.85 -6.21 9.84
CA GLY A 211 -7.66 -6.09 11.05
C GLY A 211 -7.03 -6.79 12.28
N VAL A 212 -6.38 -7.93 12.09
CA VAL A 212 -5.63 -8.61 13.17
C VAL A 212 -4.42 -7.76 13.58
N SER A 213 -3.68 -7.23 12.61
CA SER A 213 -2.57 -6.32 12.85
C SER A 213 -2.98 -5.09 13.68
N TYR A 214 -4.16 -4.53 13.40
CA TYR A 214 -4.72 -3.44 14.19
C TYR A 214 -4.87 -3.81 15.68
N LYS A 215 -5.42 -4.99 15.99
CA LYS A 215 -5.59 -5.45 17.38
C LYS A 215 -4.24 -5.59 18.10
N ILE A 216 -3.27 -6.21 17.43
CA ILE A 216 -1.90 -6.36 17.95
C ILE A 216 -1.29 -4.98 18.23
N CYS A 217 -1.45 -4.06 17.30
CA CYS A 217 -0.90 -2.71 17.41
C CYS A 217 -1.51 -1.91 18.58
N VAL A 218 -2.82 -2.07 18.85
CA VAL A 218 -3.50 -1.46 20.01
C VAL A 218 -2.94 -2.01 21.31
N GLU A 219 -2.69 -3.32 21.41
CA GLU A 219 -2.11 -3.93 22.60
C GLU A 219 -0.67 -3.45 22.85
N ILE A 220 0.14 -3.37 21.79
CA ILE A 220 1.51 -2.85 21.88
C ILE A 220 1.49 -1.40 22.37
N TYR A 221 0.64 -0.56 21.77
CA TYR A 221 0.54 0.85 22.15
C TYR A 221 0.05 1.04 23.59
N ALA A 222 -0.89 0.22 24.05
CA ALA A 222 -1.43 0.28 25.42
C ALA A 222 -0.39 -0.12 26.48
N LYS A 223 0.55 -1.03 26.13
CA LYS A 223 1.62 -1.52 27.05
C LYS A 223 2.88 -0.66 27.02
N LYS A 224 3.01 0.24 26.06
CA LYS A 224 4.21 1.08 25.92
C LYS A 224 4.29 2.09 27.06
N GLU A 225 5.26 1.92 27.94
CA GLU A 225 5.63 2.91 28.97
C GLU A 225 6.57 3.95 28.35
N TYR A 226 6.38 5.24 28.68
CA TYR A 226 7.21 6.36 28.24
C TYR A 226 7.87 7.05 29.40
#